data_626332b83d834491bd6444bd8804e1fc
#
_entry.id   626332b83d834491bd6444bd8804e1fc
#
_cell.length_a   1.000
_cell.length_b   1.000
_cell.length_c   1.000
_cell.angle_alpha   90.00
_cell.angle_beta   90.00
_cell.angle_gamma   90.00
#
_symmetry.space_group_name_H-M   'P 1'
#
loop_
_entity.id
_entity.type
_entity.pdbx_description
1 polymer ?
#
loop_
_entity_poly.entity_id
_entity_poly.type
_entity_poly.pdbx_seq_one_letter_code
_entity_poly.pdbx_strand_id
1 'polypeptide(L)'
;MNRWLISIAALLTPLCAAAQSQCYGTVSNGRIEGSVKLPLSGTNFAAYSTLAATAGRTHVHSKVAAILEATYKALAAARPNTRYVYGETGWPSGGRFRPHRTHQNGLSVDFFVPVTDGNGQSVPLPTNLTDRLGYDVEFNQEARFGEYTIDFEALAEHLYQLDVAAKSAGSGLALVIFDAQYLPRLFATKRGAYLKDKLPFMKGKPWVRHDEHYHVDFAVPCKANAA
;
A
#
# COMPACT_ATOMS: atom_id res chain seq x y z
N MET A 1 33.99 46.00 -37.90
CA MET A 1 32.75 45.31 -37.55
C MET A 1 33.14 44.10 -36.67
N ASN A 2 33.09 44.29 -35.33
CA ASN A 2 33.47 43.24 -34.36
C ASN A 2 32.25 42.43 -33.97
N ARG A 3 32.22 41.14 -34.34
CA ARG A 3 31.17 40.18 -33.91
C ARG A 3 31.62 39.54 -32.59
N TRP A 4 30.92 39.86 -31.50
CA TRP A 4 31.08 39.21 -30.21
C TRP A 4 30.31 37.88 -30.26
N LEU A 5 31.02 36.76 -30.12
CA LEU A 5 30.45 35.47 -29.92
C LEU A 5 30.15 35.28 -28.42
N ILE A 6 28.89 35.27 -28.06
CA ILE A 6 28.44 34.94 -26.68
C ILE A 6 28.38 33.42 -26.59
N SER A 7 29.31 32.81 -25.88
CA SER A 7 29.26 31.38 -25.54
C SER A 7 28.30 31.19 -24.35
N ILE A 8 27.19 30.58 -24.60
CA ILE A 8 26.25 30.13 -23.54
C ILE A 8 26.76 28.80 -22.97
N ALA A 9 27.36 28.82 -21.81
CA ALA A 9 27.69 27.64 -21.04
C ALA A 9 26.41 27.07 -20.42
N ALA A 10 25.95 25.93 -20.93
CA ALA A 10 24.83 25.18 -20.32
C ALA A 10 25.33 24.58 -19.01
N LEU A 11 24.84 25.07 -17.89
CA LEU A 11 25.02 24.49 -16.56
C LEU A 11 24.18 23.21 -16.49
N LEU A 12 24.80 22.04 -16.67
CA LEU A 12 24.23 20.73 -16.35
C LEU A 12 24.18 20.58 -14.84
N THR A 13 23.03 20.86 -14.24
CA THR A 13 22.78 20.48 -12.84
C THR A 13 22.69 18.96 -12.76
N PRO A 14 23.49 18.29 -11.91
CA PRO A 14 23.35 16.84 -11.71
C PRO A 14 21.97 16.58 -11.12
N LEU A 15 21.15 15.79 -11.80
CA LEU A 15 19.96 15.19 -11.25
C LEU A 15 20.43 14.23 -10.14
N CYS A 16 20.27 14.61 -8.87
CA CYS A 16 20.44 13.67 -7.76
C CYS A 16 19.37 12.59 -7.91
N ALA A 17 19.73 11.48 -8.54
CA ALA A 17 18.92 10.28 -8.47
C ALA A 17 18.84 9.87 -7.00
N ALA A 18 17.66 9.90 -6.39
CA ALA A 18 17.45 9.37 -5.05
C ALA A 18 17.98 7.94 -5.02
N ALA A 19 18.86 7.63 -4.07
CA ALA A 19 19.46 6.32 -3.97
C ALA A 19 18.35 5.26 -3.86
N GLN A 20 18.40 4.26 -4.75
CA GLN A 20 17.41 3.19 -4.75
C GLN A 20 17.54 2.36 -3.47
N SER A 21 16.43 2.07 -2.79
CA SER A 21 16.41 1.21 -1.62
C SER A 21 16.98 -0.17 -1.95
N GLN A 22 17.63 -0.80 -0.98
CA GLN A 22 18.09 -2.18 -1.07
C GLN A 22 17.46 -3.01 0.05
N CYS A 23 16.62 -3.99 -0.33
CA CYS A 23 16.07 -4.96 0.61
C CYS A 23 16.94 -6.22 0.72
N TYR A 24 16.84 -6.87 1.88
CA TYR A 24 17.55 -8.11 2.20
C TYR A 24 16.59 -9.11 2.84
N GLY A 25 16.83 -10.40 2.59
CA GLY A 25 16.03 -11.49 3.13
C GLY A 25 14.61 -11.54 2.59
N THR A 26 13.67 -11.83 3.48
CA THR A 26 12.25 -11.99 3.16
C THR A 26 11.39 -10.97 3.92
N VAL A 27 10.11 -10.88 3.59
CA VAL A 27 9.15 -10.04 4.33
C VAL A 27 9.01 -10.43 5.79
N SER A 28 9.32 -11.68 6.17
CA SER A 28 9.23 -12.21 7.53
C SER A 28 10.59 -12.40 8.24
N ASN A 29 11.69 -12.23 7.53
CA ASN A 29 13.05 -12.25 8.07
C ASN A 29 13.94 -11.40 7.16
N GLY A 30 13.91 -10.08 7.36
CA GLY A 30 14.62 -9.19 6.47
C GLY A 30 14.93 -7.83 7.08
N ARG A 31 15.63 -7.03 6.30
CA ARG A 31 15.98 -5.64 6.58
C ARG A 31 15.99 -4.82 5.28
N ILE A 32 16.07 -3.51 5.42
CA ILE A 32 16.13 -2.58 4.29
C ILE A 32 17.12 -1.46 4.56
N GLU A 33 17.79 -1.02 3.53
CA GLU A 33 18.63 0.18 3.50
C GLU A 33 18.01 1.21 2.54
N GLY A 34 18.06 2.49 2.92
CA GLY A 34 17.52 3.58 2.10
C GLY A 34 16.00 3.53 1.93
N SER A 35 15.25 3.09 2.95
CA SER A 35 13.79 3.08 2.90
C SER A 35 13.21 4.49 2.73
N VAL A 36 11.99 4.57 2.19
CA VAL A 36 11.25 5.81 1.98
C VAL A 36 10.07 5.85 2.95
N LYS A 37 9.95 6.97 3.68
CA LYS A 37 8.76 7.23 4.49
C LYS A 37 7.62 7.66 3.57
N LEU A 38 6.46 7.01 3.70
CA LEU A 38 5.27 7.38 2.96
C LEU A 38 4.70 8.73 3.45
N PRO A 39 4.12 9.56 2.57
CA PRO A 39 3.48 10.81 2.96
C PRO A 39 2.25 10.54 3.82
N LEU A 40 1.99 11.43 4.81
CA LEU A 40 0.85 11.31 5.72
C LEU A 40 -0.50 11.37 5.00
N SER A 41 -0.57 12.09 3.89
CA SER A 41 -1.79 12.23 3.09
C SER A 41 -1.48 12.65 1.66
N GLY A 42 -2.45 12.46 0.79
CA GLY A 42 -2.48 12.94 -0.58
C GLY A 42 -3.90 13.33 -0.98
N THR A 43 -4.12 13.51 -2.28
CA THR A 43 -5.43 13.97 -2.80
C THR A 43 -6.57 13.04 -2.42
N ASN A 44 -6.36 11.72 -2.43
CA ASN A 44 -7.38 10.70 -2.22
C ASN A 44 -6.98 9.63 -1.20
N PHE A 45 -5.89 9.84 -0.44
CA PHE A 45 -5.43 8.89 0.58
C PHE A 45 -4.93 9.57 1.84
N ALA A 46 -4.85 8.81 2.93
CA ALA A 46 -4.22 9.20 4.19
C ALA A 46 -3.53 8.00 4.84
N ALA A 47 -2.58 8.29 5.75
CA ALA A 47 -2.05 7.29 6.68
C ALA A 47 -3.10 6.96 7.74
N TYR A 48 -3.14 5.70 8.17
CA TYR A 48 -4.05 5.23 9.24
C TYR A 48 -3.86 5.95 10.59
N SER A 49 -2.67 6.44 10.86
CA SER A 49 -2.32 7.13 12.09
C SER A 49 -1.12 8.06 11.91
N THR A 50 -1.31 9.33 12.20
CA THR A 50 -0.21 10.31 12.24
C THR A 50 0.82 9.95 13.31
N LEU A 51 0.36 9.44 14.46
CA LEU A 51 1.26 9.03 15.56
C LEU A 51 2.15 7.86 15.12
N ALA A 52 1.58 6.81 14.57
CA ALA A 52 2.32 5.64 14.10
C ALA A 52 3.28 5.99 12.95
N ALA A 53 2.85 6.82 12.01
CA ALA A 53 3.70 7.32 10.93
C ALA A 53 4.86 8.17 11.45
N THR A 54 4.62 9.00 12.47
CA THR A 54 5.67 9.78 13.14
C THR A 54 6.65 8.88 13.89
N ALA A 55 6.17 7.79 14.49
CA ALA A 55 7.00 6.77 15.13
C ALA A 55 7.82 5.92 14.14
N GLY A 56 7.65 6.12 12.83
CA GLY A 56 8.44 5.43 11.79
C GLY A 56 7.82 4.15 11.25
N ARG A 57 6.53 3.88 11.51
CA ARG A 57 5.86 2.63 11.10
C ARG A 57 5.38 2.62 9.64
N THR A 58 5.76 3.63 8.84
CA THR A 58 5.27 3.81 7.46
C THR A 58 6.43 3.92 6.44
N HIS A 59 7.48 3.13 6.62
CA HIS A 59 8.62 3.06 5.71
C HIS A 59 8.50 1.88 4.74
N VAL A 60 8.81 2.11 3.48
CA VAL A 60 8.77 1.11 2.40
C VAL A 60 10.02 1.18 1.52
N HIS A 61 10.20 0.19 0.67
CA HIS A 61 11.17 0.22 -0.42
C HIS A 61 10.82 1.33 -1.42
N SER A 62 11.80 2.05 -1.97
CA SER A 62 11.59 3.15 -2.93
C SER A 62 10.75 2.74 -4.15
N LYS A 63 10.92 1.52 -4.66
CA LYS A 63 10.07 0.99 -5.74
C LYS A 63 8.61 0.83 -5.29
N VAL A 64 8.36 0.37 -4.06
CA VAL A 64 7.01 0.28 -3.49
C VAL A 64 6.40 1.68 -3.34
N ALA A 65 7.16 2.66 -2.84
CA ALA A 65 6.68 4.05 -2.76
C ALA A 65 6.25 4.59 -4.12
N ALA A 66 7.05 4.38 -5.18
CA ALA A 66 6.70 4.80 -6.54
C ALA A 66 5.46 4.08 -7.10
N ILE A 67 5.30 2.78 -6.80
CA ILE A 67 4.10 2.02 -7.16
C ILE A 67 2.87 2.60 -6.48
N LEU A 68 2.93 2.91 -5.18
CA LEU A 68 1.82 3.49 -4.44
C LEU A 68 1.44 4.88 -4.96
N GLU A 69 2.42 5.72 -5.26
CA GLU A 69 2.19 7.04 -5.86
C GLU A 69 1.44 6.92 -7.19
N ALA A 70 1.91 6.04 -8.09
CA ALA A 70 1.27 5.79 -9.37
C ALA A 70 -0.15 5.23 -9.19
N THR A 71 -0.35 4.33 -8.22
CA THR A 71 -1.64 3.75 -7.87
C THR A 71 -2.64 4.82 -7.43
N TYR A 72 -2.28 5.65 -6.46
CA TYR A 72 -3.18 6.70 -5.96
C TYR A 72 -3.48 7.76 -7.03
N LYS A 73 -2.51 8.08 -7.89
CA LYS A 73 -2.75 8.96 -9.05
C LYS A 73 -3.78 8.37 -10.01
N ALA A 74 -3.69 7.09 -10.34
CA ALA A 74 -4.66 6.39 -11.20
C ALA A 74 -6.05 6.33 -10.54
N LEU A 75 -6.10 6.05 -9.24
CA LEU A 75 -7.33 6.01 -8.46
C LEU A 75 -8.02 7.38 -8.36
N ALA A 76 -7.27 8.48 -8.29
CA ALA A 76 -7.85 9.82 -8.30
C ALA A 76 -8.64 10.09 -9.60
N ALA A 77 -8.23 9.51 -10.73
CA ALA A 77 -8.95 9.60 -11.99
C ALA A 77 -10.11 8.58 -12.07
N ALA A 78 -9.89 7.33 -11.63
CA ALA A 78 -10.87 6.26 -11.76
C ALA A 78 -12.02 6.37 -10.73
N ARG A 79 -11.72 6.86 -9.53
CA ARG A 79 -12.66 6.98 -8.40
C ARG A 79 -12.44 8.27 -7.60
N PRO A 80 -12.76 9.45 -8.17
CA PRO A 80 -12.38 10.76 -7.61
C PRO A 80 -12.97 11.06 -6.22
N ASN A 81 -14.09 10.42 -5.88
CA ASN A 81 -14.79 10.63 -4.61
C ASN A 81 -14.45 9.57 -3.54
N THR A 82 -13.50 8.65 -3.82
CA THR A 82 -13.14 7.60 -2.87
C THR A 82 -11.95 8.05 -2.02
N ARG A 83 -12.01 7.76 -0.72
CA ARG A 83 -10.93 7.96 0.24
C ARG A 83 -10.31 6.61 0.59
N TYR A 84 -8.99 6.54 0.46
CA TYR A 84 -8.20 5.35 0.78
C TYR A 84 -7.36 5.61 2.02
N VAL A 85 -7.08 4.55 2.77
CA VAL A 85 -6.22 4.62 3.96
C VAL A 85 -5.17 3.51 3.84
N TYR A 86 -3.89 3.87 3.87
CA TYR A 86 -2.84 2.88 4.03
C TYR A 86 -2.51 2.68 5.51
N GLY A 87 -2.21 1.45 5.88
CA GLY A 87 -1.89 1.02 7.23
C GLY A 87 -0.39 0.94 7.52
N GLU A 88 0.00 -0.07 8.26
CA GLU A 88 1.39 -0.33 8.62
C GLU A 88 2.20 -0.84 7.43
N THR A 89 3.50 -0.49 7.38
CA THR A 89 4.36 -0.91 6.28
C THR A 89 5.73 -1.42 6.73
N GLY A 90 6.34 -0.83 7.73
CA GLY A 90 7.63 -1.28 8.26
C GLY A 90 8.42 -0.17 8.94
N TRP A 91 9.53 -0.56 9.60
CA TRP A 91 10.49 0.36 10.19
C TRP A 91 11.47 0.94 9.16
N PRO A 92 12.13 2.08 9.46
CA PRO A 92 13.13 2.69 8.56
C PRO A 92 14.25 1.75 8.10
N SER A 93 14.71 0.86 8.98
CA SER A 93 15.75 -0.14 8.70
C SER A 93 15.20 -1.56 8.49
N GLY A 94 13.88 -1.73 8.54
CA GLY A 94 13.25 -3.04 8.56
C GLY A 94 13.47 -3.79 9.87
N GLY A 95 13.53 -5.12 9.79
CA GLY A 95 13.64 -5.99 10.95
C GLY A 95 12.28 -6.25 11.62
N ARG A 96 12.30 -6.94 12.77
CA ARG A 96 11.08 -7.42 13.44
C ARG A 96 10.06 -6.32 13.71
N PHE A 97 8.85 -6.49 13.16
CA PHE A 97 7.77 -5.51 13.16
C PHE A 97 6.54 -6.03 13.94
N ARG A 98 6.55 -5.90 15.26
CA ARG A 98 5.45 -6.39 16.11
C ARG A 98 4.19 -5.51 15.99
N PRO A 99 2.96 -6.09 16.01
CA PRO A 99 2.65 -7.51 16.20
C PRO A 99 2.75 -8.36 14.92
N HIS A 100 3.02 -7.75 13.77
CA HIS A 100 3.06 -8.43 12.47
C HIS A 100 4.18 -9.46 12.37
N ARG A 101 3.95 -10.50 11.56
CA ARG A 101 4.96 -11.51 11.21
C ARG A 101 5.80 -11.11 10.01
N THR A 102 5.28 -10.21 9.19
CA THR A 102 5.87 -9.66 7.96
C THR A 102 6.34 -8.21 8.18
N HIS A 103 6.38 -7.38 7.14
CA HIS A 103 6.78 -5.95 7.18
C HIS A 103 8.25 -5.70 7.54
N GLN A 104 9.16 -6.68 7.30
CA GLN A 104 10.53 -6.59 7.81
C GLN A 104 11.56 -6.08 6.78
N ASN A 105 11.20 -5.94 5.50
CA ASN A 105 12.14 -5.52 4.46
C ASN A 105 11.60 -4.44 3.50
N GLY A 106 10.51 -3.77 3.90
CA GLY A 106 9.90 -2.67 3.15
C GLY A 106 9.07 -3.10 1.94
N LEU A 107 8.73 -4.39 1.81
CA LEU A 107 7.95 -4.93 0.70
C LEU A 107 6.51 -5.28 1.07
N SER A 108 6.10 -5.06 2.31
CA SER A 108 4.73 -5.32 2.80
C SER A 108 4.01 -4.00 3.07
N VAL A 109 2.75 -3.93 2.69
CA VAL A 109 1.87 -2.79 2.98
C VAL A 109 0.49 -3.30 3.35
N ASP A 110 -0.03 -2.82 4.48
CA ASP A 110 -1.43 -2.97 4.84
C ASP A 110 -2.25 -1.80 4.28
N PHE A 111 -3.46 -2.08 3.84
CA PHE A 111 -4.42 -1.08 3.39
C PHE A 111 -5.75 -1.34 4.10
N PHE A 112 -6.30 -0.34 4.75
CA PHE A 112 -7.65 -0.44 5.29
C PHE A 112 -8.68 -0.56 4.17
N VAL A 113 -9.72 -1.34 4.39
CA VAL A 113 -10.79 -1.49 3.41
C VAL A 113 -11.46 -0.15 3.17
N PRO A 114 -11.71 0.24 1.91
CA PRO A 114 -12.54 1.41 1.62
C PRO A 114 -13.97 1.18 2.12
N VAL A 115 -14.55 2.17 2.78
CA VAL A 115 -15.92 2.08 3.30
C VAL A 115 -16.77 3.24 2.86
N THR A 116 -18.08 3.01 2.85
CA THR A 116 -19.10 4.05 2.79
C THR A 116 -19.82 4.15 4.12
N ASP A 117 -20.21 5.36 4.50
CA ASP A 117 -21.06 5.63 5.66
C ASP A 117 -22.54 5.30 5.40
N GLY A 118 -23.42 5.57 6.38
CA GLY A 118 -24.87 5.37 6.26
C GLY A 118 -25.55 6.18 5.16
N ASN A 119 -24.89 7.22 4.61
CA ASN A 119 -25.37 8.03 3.48
C ASN A 119 -24.79 7.55 2.13
N GLY A 120 -23.98 6.49 2.13
CA GLY A 120 -23.31 5.98 0.92
C GLY A 120 -22.10 6.81 0.48
N GLN A 121 -21.60 7.71 1.34
CA GLN A 121 -20.41 8.50 1.02
C GLN A 121 -19.14 7.76 1.45
N SER A 122 -18.11 7.82 0.60
CA SER A 122 -16.81 7.26 0.95
C SER A 122 -16.14 8.09 2.03
N VAL A 123 -15.81 7.44 3.14
CA VAL A 123 -15.15 8.01 4.29
C VAL A 123 -13.97 7.13 4.71
N PRO A 124 -12.94 7.66 5.38
CA PRO A 124 -11.96 6.82 6.05
C PRO A 124 -12.64 5.95 7.11
N LEU A 125 -12.25 4.68 7.23
CA LEU A 125 -12.70 3.84 8.35
C LEU A 125 -12.27 4.53 9.65
N PRO A 126 -13.20 4.81 10.60
CA PRO A 126 -12.86 5.45 11.85
C PRO A 126 -11.94 4.55 12.68
N THR A 127 -10.85 5.12 13.14
CA THR A 127 -9.85 4.41 13.92
C THR A 127 -9.47 5.23 15.15
N ASN A 128 -9.24 4.57 16.26
CA ASN A 128 -8.84 5.21 17.51
C ASN A 128 -7.87 4.31 18.30
N LEU A 129 -7.37 4.78 19.43
CA LEU A 129 -6.40 4.02 20.24
C LEU A 129 -7.03 2.79 20.90
N THR A 130 -8.34 2.78 21.16
CA THR A 130 -9.03 1.66 21.82
C THR A 130 -9.31 0.50 20.88
N ASP A 131 -9.32 0.73 19.56
CA ASP A 131 -9.41 -0.30 18.53
C ASP A 131 -8.05 -0.59 17.85
N ARG A 132 -6.95 -0.30 18.56
CA ARG A 132 -5.58 -0.47 18.07
C ARG A 132 -5.35 0.21 16.72
N LEU A 133 -5.87 1.43 16.60
CA LEU A 133 -5.78 2.25 15.39
C LEU A 133 -6.47 1.60 14.18
N GLY A 134 -7.57 0.86 14.43
CA GLY A 134 -8.41 0.24 13.43
C GLY A 134 -8.20 -1.27 13.26
N TYR A 135 -7.11 -1.83 13.78
CA TYR A 135 -6.78 -3.25 13.62
C TYR A 135 -7.63 -4.21 14.49
N ASP A 136 -8.45 -3.69 15.39
CA ASP A 136 -9.43 -4.46 16.18
C ASP A 136 -10.88 -4.20 15.72
N VAL A 137 -11.07 -3.52 14.58
CA VAL A 137 -12.38 -3.40 13.93
C VAL A 137 -12.75 -4.73 13.29
N GLU A 138 -13.98 -5.21 13.56
CA GLU A 138 -14.48 -6.49 13.05
C GLU A 138 -15.76 -6.26 12.24
N PHE A 139 -15.70 -6.55 10.94
CA PHE A 139 -16.88 -6.51 10.08
C PHE A 139 -17.70 -7.80 10.21
N ASN A 140 -19.03 -7.69 10.16
CA ASN A 140 -19.95 -8.82 10.19
C ASN A 140 -20.05 -9.52 8.81
N GLN A 141 -20.86 -10.59 8.71
CA GLN A 141 -21.03 -11.36 7.48
C GLN A 141 -21.57 -10.53 6.31
N GLU A 142 -22.32 -9.47 6.60
CA GLU A 142 -22.86 -8.51 5.63
C GLU A 142 -21.81 -7.47 5.20
N ALA A 143 -20.57 -7.55 5.71
CA ALA A 143 -19.46 -6.60 5.53
C ALA A 143 -19.80 -5.21 6.09
N ARG A 144 -20.42 -5.17 7.29
CA ARG A 144 -20.79 -3.94 7.99
C ARG A 144 -20.14 -3.87 9.35
N PHE A 145 -19.74 -2.66 9.74
CA PHE A 145 -19.30 -2.29 11.07
C PHE A 145 -20.02 -0.98 11.47
N GLY A 146 -20.98 -1.08 12.39
CA GLY A 146 -21.86 0.06 12.69
C GLY A 146 -22.62 0.55 11.46
N GLU A 147 -22.42 1.81 11.11
CA GLU A 147 -23.00 2.42 9.91
C GLU A 147 -22.11 2.22 8.65
N TYR A 148 -20.88 1.74 8.81
CA TYR A 148 -19.92 1.57 7.73
C TYR A 148 -20.10 0.26 6.98
N THR A 149 -19.98 0.32 5.66
CA THR A 149 -20.07 -0.86 4.77
C THR A 149 -18.86 -0.88 3.85
N ILE A 150 -18.24 -2.06 3.66
CA ILE A 150 -17.09 -2.21 2.75
C ILE A 150 -17.52 -1.89 1.31
N ASP A 151 -16.83 -0.95 0.65
CA ASP A 151 -16.97 -0.68 -0.78
C ASP A 151 -16.09 -1.64 -1.58
N PHE A 152 -16.65 -2.79 -1.95
CA PHE A 152 -15.92 -3.81 -2.73
C PHE A 152 -15.51 -3.34 -4.12
N GLU A 153 -16.25 -2.42 -4.75
CA GLU A 153 -15.85 -1.84 -6.04
C GLU A 153 -14.62 -0.94 -5.89
N ALA A 154 -14.52 -0.17 -4.79
CA ALA A 154 -13.35 0.63 -4.50
C ALA A 154 -12.15 -0.24 -4.13
N LEU A 155 -12.36 -1.28 -3.32
CA LEU A 155 -11.33 -2.26 -2.97
C LEU A 155 -10.78 -2.96 -4.23
N ALA A 156 -11.68 -3.41 -5.09
CA ALA A 156 -11.30 -4.10 -6.32
C ALA A 156 -10.55 -3.18 -7.29
N GLU A 157 -10.98 -1.94 -7.45
CA GLU A 157 -10.27 -0.97 -8.27
C GLU A 157 -8.90 -0.64 -7.69
N HIS A 158 -8.76 -0.52 -6.36
CA HIS A 158 -7.45 -0.31 -5.72
C HIS A 158 -6.49 -1.45 -6.03
N LEU A 159 -6.88 -2.71 -5.80
CA LEU A 159 -6.05 -3.87 -6.09
C LEU A 159 -5.69 -3.99 -7.57
N TYR A 160 -6.61 -3.65 -8.47
CA TYR A 160 -6.35 -3.62 -9.90
C TYR A 160 -5.29 -2.57 -10.26
N GLN A 161 -5.44 -1.33 -9.81
CA GLN A 161 -4.49 -0.26 -10.10
C GLN A 161 -3.12 -0.52 -9.47
N LEU A 162 -3.10 -1.14 -8.28
CA LEU A 162 -1.87 -1.53 -7.60
C LEU A 162 -1.08 -2.56 -8.41
N ASP A 163 -1.75 -3.58 -8.94
CA ASP A 163 -1.11 -4.60 -9.77
C ASP A 163 -0.63 -4.02 -11.12
N VAL A 164 -1.44 -3.16 -11.75
CA VAL A 164 -1.04 -2.46 -12.98
C VAL A 164 0.19 -1.59 -12.76
N ALA A 165 0.21 -0.81 -11.68
CA ALA A 165 1.35 0.04 -11.33
C ALA A 165 2.60 -0.80 -11.00
N ALA A 166 2.45 -1.90 -10.25
CA ALA A 166 3.55 -2.80 -9.94
C ALA A 166 4.16 -3.43 -11.21
N LYS A 167 3.33 -3.91 -12.12
CA LYS A 167 3.78 -4.46 -13.41
C LYS A 167 4.47 -3.40 -14.29
N SER A 168 3.92 -2.19 -14.33
CA SER A 168 4.54 -1.07 -15.06
C SER A 168 5.90 -0.67 -14.50
N ALA A 169 6.12 -0.87 -13.20
CA ALA A 169 7.41 -0.67 -12.53
C ALA A 169 8.37 -1.88 -12.67
N GLY A 170 8.07 -2.86 -13.51
CA GLY A 170 8.86 -4.08 -13.68
C GLY A 170 8.89 -4.95 -12.41
N SER A 171 7.74 -5.03 -11.72
CA SER A 171 7.55 -5.82 -10.50
C SER A 171 6.22 -6.58 -10.59
N GLY A 172 5.61 -6.90 -9.45
CA GLY A 172 4.30 -7.53 -9.34
C GLY A 172 3.89 -7.57 -7.88
N LEU A 173 2.73 -8.18 -7.61
CA LEU A 173 2.32 -8.53 -6.26
C LEU A 173 2.75 -9.97 -5.97
N ALA A 174 3.34 -10.21 -4.82
CA ALA A 174 3.79 -11.54 -4.38
C ALA A 174 2.73 -12.27 -3.56
N LEU A 175 1.90 -11.52 -2.82
CA LEU A 175 0.83 -12.05 -1.98
C LEU A 175 -0.22 -10.98 -1.74
N VAL A 176 -1.49 -11.38 -1.72
CA VAL A 176 -2.61 -10.57 -1.21
C VAL A 176 -3.34 -11.38 -0.15
N ILE A 177 -3.51 -10.81 1.05
CA ILE A 177 -4.29 -11.42 2.13
C ILE A 177 -5.52 -10.55 2.36
N PHE A 178 -6.69 -11.14 2.26
CA PHE A 178 -7.99 -10.55 2.59
C PHE A 178 -8.88 -11.64 3.14
N ASP A 179 -9.86 -11.31 3.99
CA ASP A 179 -10.72 -12.31 4.61
C ASP A 179 -11.45 -13.14 3.55
N ALA A 180 -11.29 -14.46 3.62
CA ALA A 180 -11.81 -15.41 2.63
C ALA A 180 -13.34 -15.36 2.51
N GLN A 181 -14.06 -14.96 3.58
CA GLN A 181 -15.53 -14.84 3.55
C GLN A 181 -16.01 -13.78 2.56
N TYR A 182 -15.19 -12.76 2.28
CA TYR A 182 -15.54 -11.66 1.38
C TYR A 182 -15.02 -11.81 -0.05
N LEU A 183 -14.16 -12.79 -0.31
CA LEU A 183 -13.64 -13.02 -1.67
C LEU A 183 -14.76 -13.22 -2.71
N PRO A 184 -15.87 -13.94 -2.43
CA PRO A 184 -16.98 -14.04 -3.41
C PRO A 184 -17.56 -12.67 -3.78
N ARG A 185 -17.70 -11.75 -2.82
CA ARG A 185 -18.21 -10.39 -3.06
C ARG A 185 -17.18 -9.55 -3.85
N LEU A 186 -15.90 -9.65 -3.50
CA LEU A 186 -14.82 -8.99 -4.22
C LEU A 186 -14.74 -9.46 -5.68
N PHE A 187 -14.87 -10.77 -5.91
CA PHE A 187 -14.82 -11.34 -7.26
C PHE A 187 -16.09 -11.11 -8.08
N ALA A 188 -17.19 -10.67 -7.47
CA ALA A 188 -18.41 -10.25 -8.16
C ALA A 188 -18.37 -8.79 -8.68
N THR A 189 -17.31 -8.02 -8.36
CA THR A 189 -17.11 -6.63 -8.81
C THR A 189 -16.69 -6.54 -10.29
N LYS A 190 -16.68 -5.33 -10.85
CA LYS A 190 -16.21 -5.08 -12.23
C LYS A 190 -14.78 -5.58 -12.48
N ARG A 191 -13.90 -5.50 -11.49
CA ARG A 191 -12.52 -5.99 -11.59
C ARG A 191 -12.37 -7.44 -11.13
N GLY A 192 -13.41 -8.05 -10.59
CA GLY A 192 -13.36 -9.33 -9.92
C GLY A 192 -12.78 -10.48 -10.74
N ALA A 193 -13.14 -10.60 -12.01
CA ALA A 193 -12.57 -11.62 -12.90
C ALA A 193 -11.04 -11.46 -13.05
N TYR A 194 -10.57 -10.23 -13.24
CA TYR A 194 -9.14 -9.93 -13.29
C TYR A 194 -8.44 -10.28 -11.98
N LEU A 195 -9.00 -9.85 -10.85
CA LEU A 195 -8.40 -10.10 -9.53
C LEU A 195 -8.26 -11.58 -9.25
N LYS A 196 -9.32 -12.36 -9.51
CA LYS A 196 -9.35 -13.82 -9.32
C LYS A 196 -8.30 -14.54 -10.17
N ASP A 197 -8.07 -14.09 -11.42
CA ASP A 197 -7.15 -14.73 -12.36
C ASP A 197 -5.69 -14.29 -12.17
N LYS A 198 -5.46 -13.02 -11.84
CA LYS A 198 -4.12 -12.41 -11.90
C LYS A 198 -3.45 -12.19 -10.56
N LEU A 199 -4.20 -12.04 -9.45
CA LEU A 199 -3.61 -11.73 -8.17
C LEU A 199 -3.33 -12.98 -7.33
N PRO A 200 -2.18 -13.00 -6.63
CA PRO A 200 -1.78 -14.13 -5.78
C PRO A 200 -2.48 -14.07 -4.41
N PHE A 201 -3.79 -14.26 -4.38
CA PHE A 201 -4.52 -14.34 -3.11
C PHE A 201 -4.04 -15.52 -2.27
N MET A 202 -3.91 -15.27 -0.95
CA MET A 202 -3.54 -16.30 0.01
C MET A 202 -4.47 -17.50 -0.07
N LYS A 203 -3.90 -18.69 -0.18
CA LYS A 203 -4.63 -19.95 -0.09
C LYS A 203 -4.64 -20.41 1.37
N GLY A 204 -5.81 -20.69 1.92
CA GLY A 204 -5.97 -21.13 3.30
C GLY A 204 -6.35 -20.00 4.25
N LYS A 205 -6.23 -20.27 5.57
CA LYS A 205 -6.66 -19.35 6.63
C LYS A 205 -5.48 -18.53 7.14
N PRO A 206 -5.54 -17.19 7.13
CA PRO A 206 -4.51 -16.35 7.75
C PRO A 206 -4.52 -16.53 9.29
N TRP A 207 -3.43 -16.12 9.94
CA TRP A 207 -3.27 -16.22 11.40
C TRP A 207 -4.14 -15.24 12.20
N VAL A 208 -4.59 -14.15 11.57
CA VAL A 208 -5.60 -13.18 12.07
C VAL A 208 -6.59 -12.91 10.96
N ARG A 209 -7.79 -12.43 11.31
CA ARG A 209 -8.73 -11.92 10.30
C ARG A 209 -8.10 -10.72 9.59
N HIS A 210 -8.46 -10.58 8.32
CA HIS A 210 -8.08 -9.45 7.47
C HIS A 210 -9.36 -8.92 6.82
N ASP A 211 -10.31 -8.50 7.64
CA ASP A 211 -11.60 -7.97 7.20
C ASP A 211 -11.64 -6.44 7.23
N GLU A 212 -10.94 -5.82 8.18
CA GLU A 212 -10.79 -4.37 8.29
C GLU A 212 -9.65 -3.83 7.42
N HIS A 213 -8.70 -4.67 7.05
CA HIS A 213 -7.60 -4.34 6.14
C HIS A 213 -7.28 -5.51 5.22
N TYR A 214 -6.54 -5.26 4.17
CA TYR A 214 -5.90 -6.28 3.35
C TYR A 214 -4.40 -6.02 3.29
N HIS A 215 -3.65 -7.10 3.33
CA HIS A 215 -2.19 -7.10 3.30
C HIS A 215 -1.69 -7.40 1.88
N VAL A 216 -0.66 -6.68 1.44
CA VAL A 216 -0.02 -6.91 0.13
C VAL A 216 1.48 -6.98 0.29
N ASP A 217 2.09 -8.07 -0.22
CA ASP A 217 3.53 -8.18 -0.44
C ASP A 217 3.87 -7.91 -1.91
N PHE A 218 4.95 -7.17 -2.14
CA PHE A 218 5.43 -6.81 -3.49
C PHE A 218 6.59 -7.72 -3.93
N ALA A 219 6.57 -8.11 -5.20
CA ALA A 219 7.57 -9.01 -5.80
C ALA A 219 8.83 -8.24 -6.26
N VAL A 220 9.51 -7.58 -5.32
CA VAL A 220 10.79 -6.92 -5.57
C VAL A 220 11.93 -7.85 -5.15
N PRO A 221 12.92 -8.14 -6.03
CA PRO A 221 14.06 -8.98 -5.66
C PRO A 221 14.90 -8.34 -4.56
N CYS A 222 15.22 -9.11 -3.51
CA CYS A 222 16.09 -8.72 -2.42
C CYS A 222 17.39 -9.52 -2.44
N LYS A 223 18.45 -8.97 -1.87
CA LYS A 223 19.69 -9.72 -1.58
C LYS A 223 19.46 -10.71 -0.42
N ALA A 224 20.26 -11.74 -0.35
CA ALA A 224 20.28 -12.61 0.84
C ALA A 224 20.64 -11.80 2.09
N ASN A 225 20.10 -12.19 3.26
CA ASN A 225 20.65 -11.70 4.52
C ASN A 225 22.12 -12.11 4.61
N ALA A 226 22.99 -11.23 5.11
CA ALA A 226 24.33 -11.65 5.52
C ALA A 226 24.19 -12.71 6.63
N ALA A 227 24.98 -13.76 6.51
CA ALA A 227 25.07 -14.82 7.51
C ALA A 227 25.61 -14.26 8.83
#